data_eb4f3e31ac9601d630236f126959d38a
#
_entry.id   eb4f3e31ac9601d630236f126959d38a
#
_cell.length_a   1.000
_cell.length_b   1.000
_cell.length_c   1.000
_cell.angle_alpha   90.00
_cell.angle_beta   90.00
_cell.angle_gamma   90.00
#
_symmetry.space_group_name_H-M   'P 1'
#
loop_
_entity.id
_entity.type
_entity.pdbx_description
1 polymer ?
#
loop_
_entity_poly.entity_id
_entity_poly.type
_entity_poly.pdbx_seq_one_letter_code
_entity_poly.pdbx_strand_id
1 'polypeptide(L)'
;LIVSDKEIVGYIMLTFVFSFEYQGKIAFLDELYLTEKARGKGIGSKAIAFIKTESHKLSLKLIYLEVEPHNKKAQKLYLANGFESHKRQLMQYKIK
;
A
#
# COMPACT_ATOMS: atom_id res chain seq x y z
N LEU A 1 0.57 -9.18 9.39
CA LEU A 1 1.95 -9.07 9.87
C LEU A 1 2.92 -9.58 8.81
N ILE A 2 4.10 -8.98 8.78
CA ILE A 2 5.18 -9.44 7.91
C ILE A 2 6.18 -10.20 8.77
N VAL A 3 6.48 -11.44 8.35
CA VAL A 3 7.37 -12.32 9.11
C VAL A 3 8.55 -12.71 8.23
N SER A 4 9.76 -12.61 8.76
CA SER A 4 10.98 -13.04 8.09
C SER A 4 11.86 -13.77 9.10
N ASP A 5 12.35 -14.96 8.72
CA ASP A 5 13.18 -15.80 9.61
C ASP A 5 12.56 -16.00 10.98
N LYS A 6 11.24 -16.25 11.01
CA LYS A 6 10.45 -16.48 12.22
C LYS A 6 10.31 -15.26 13.15
N GLU A 7 10.72 -14.07 12.68
CA GLU A 7 10.54 -12.84 13.41
C GLU A 7 9.54 -11.94 12.74
N ILE A 8 8.74 -11.22 13.53
CA ILE A 8 7.84 -10.21 13.00
C ILE A 8 8.69 -8.98 12.67
N VAL A 9 8.74 -8.62 11.39
CA VAL A 9 9.57 -7.52 10.91
C VAL A 9 8.78 -6.31 10.42
N GLY A 10 7.45 -6.40 10.43
CA GLY A 10 6.62 -5.27 10.00
C GLY A 10 5.17 -5.64 9.84
N TYR A 11 4.44 -4.74 9.20
CA TYR A 11 3.01 -4.96 8.94
C TYR A 11 2.55 -4.10 7.76
N ILE A 12 1.43 -4.52 7.19
CA ILE A 12 0.68 -3.74 6.20
C ILE A 12 -0.75 -3.58 6.71
N MET A 13 -1.28 -2.39 6.59
CA MET A 13 -2.67 -2.10 6.94
C MET A 13 -3.44 -1.66 5.70
N LEU A 14 -4.55 -2.33 5.45
CA LEU A 14 -5.46 -1.99 4.36
C LEU A 14 -6.81 -1.61 4.91
N THR A 15 -7.44 -0.62 4.30
CA THR A 15 -8.83 -0.26 4.56
C THR A 15 -9.62 -0.48 3.28
N PHE A 16 -10.80 -1.06 3.41
CA PHE A 16 -11.63 -1.39 2.25
C PHE A 16 -12.84 -0.49 2.20
N VAL A 17 -13.19 -0.05 0.98
CA VAL A 17 -14.43 0.69 0.76
C VAL A 17 -15.06 0.23 -0.55
N PHE A 18 -16.38 0.41 -0.67
CA PHE A 18 -17.06 0.20 -1.93
C PHE A 18 -17.00 1.49 -2.74
N SER A 19 -16.65 1.37 -4.02
CA SER A 19 -16.57 2.52 -4.92
C SER A 19 -17.64 2.41 -6.00
N PHE A 20 -18.52 3.40 -6.09
CA PHE A 20 -19.51 3.45 -7.17
C PHE A 20 -18.83 3.71 -8.51
N GLU A 21 -17.77 4.52 -8.52
CA GLU A 21 -17.03 4.82 -9.75
C GLU A 21 -16.48 3.55 -10.38
N TYR A 22 -15.89 2.68 -9.59
CA TYR A 22 -15.29 1.43 -10.07
C TYR A 22 -16.22 0.24 -9.94
N GLN A 23 -17.42 0.46 -9.40
CA GLN A 23 -18.44 -0.56 -9.24
C GLN A 23 -17.95 -1.79 -8.50
N GLY A 24 -17.25 -1.56 -7.39
CA GLY A 24 -16.75 -2.64 -6.60
C GLY A 24 -15.93 -2.19 -5.41
N LYS A 25 -15.34 -3.16 -4.74
CA LYS A 25 -14.53 -2.89 -3.56
C LYS A 25 -13.14 -2.41 -3.99
N ILE A 26 -12.67 -1.37 -3.32
CA ILE A 26 -11.30 -0.89 -3.47
C ILE A 26 -10.64 -0.90 -2.11
N ALA A 27 -9.31 -0.79 -2.09
CA ALA A 27 -8.56 -0.73 -0.86
C ALA A 27 -7.70 0.52 -0.82
N PHE A 28 -7.47 1.02 0.39
CA PHE A 28 -6.41 1.98 0.67
C PHE A 28 -5.32 1.26 1.43
N LEU A 29 -4.09 1.38 0.95
CA LEU A 29 -2.93 0.93 1.71
C LEU A 29 -2.61 2.06 2.69
N ASP A 30 -3.07 1.90 3.93
CA ASP A 30 -2.95 2.94 4.94
C ASP A 30 -1.54 3.02 5.50
N GLU A 31 -0.90 1.89 5.67
CA GLU A 31 0.44 1.87 6.25
C GLU A 31 1.20 0.61 5.85
N LEU A 32 2.46 0.79 5.51
CA LEU A 32 3.43 -0.28 5.35
C LEU A 32 4.62 0.07 6.24
N TYR A 33 4.86 -0.75 7.25
CA TYR A 33 5.94 -0.54 8.19
C TYR A 33 6.88 -1.73 8.22
N LEU A 34 8.18 -1.45 8.20
CA LEU A 34 9.22 -2.45 8.40
C LEU A 34 10.15 -1.97 9.50
N THR A 35 10.61 -2.91 10.32
CA THR A 35 11.64 -2.60 11.32
C THR A 35 12.90 -2.13 10.58
N GLU A 36 13.74 -1.37 11.27
CA GLU A 36 14.95 -0.83 10.66
C GLU A 36 15.85 -1.94 10.09
N LYS A 37 15.96 -3.05 10.81
CA LYS A 37 16.78 -4.19 10.37
C LYS A 37 16.25 -4.85 9.11
N ALA A 38 14.94 -4.76 8.87
CA ALA A 38 14.31 -5.39 7.72
C ALA A 38 14.33 -4.54 6.45
N ARG A 39 14.72 -3.28 6.56
CA ARG A 39 14.75 -2.35 5.43
C ARG A 39 15.91 -2.66 4.50
N GLY A 40 15.73 -2.37 3.21
CA GLY A 40 16.78 -2.53 2.22
C GLY A 40 17.03 -3.96 1.78
N LYS A 41 16.14 -4.90 2.12
CA LYS A 41 16.31 -6.33 1.78
C LYS A 41 15.25 -6.84 0.82
N GLY A 42 14.47 -5.94 0.20
CA GLY A 42 13.43 -6.34 -0.73
C GLY A 42 12.16 -6.87 -0.07
N ILE A 43 12.05 -6.80 1.26
CA ILE A 43 10.87 -7.29 1.99
C ILE A 43 9.65 -6.45 1.66
N GLY A 44 9.82 -5.13 1.52
CA GLY A 44 8.72 -4.24 1.14
C GLY A 44 8.12 -4.61 -0.21
N SER A 45 8.96 -4.88 -1.21
CA SER A 45 8.49 -5.30 -2.52
C SER A 45 7.76 -6.62 -2.48
N LYS A 46 8.26 -7.59 -1.69
CA LYS A 46 7.59 -8.87 -1.53
C LYS A 46 6.23 -8.70 -0.85
N ALA A 47 6.13 -7.83 0.14
CA ALA A 47 4.88 -7.57 0.83
C ALA A 47 3.86 -6.94 -0.12
N ILE A 48 4.28 -6.00 -0.95
CA ILE A 48 3.39 -5.37 -1.93
C ILE A 48 2.95 -6.39 -2.97
N ALA A 49 3.84 -7.25 -3.44
CA ALA A 49 3.50 -8.30 -4.39
C ALA A 49 2.44 -9.24 -3.79
N PHE A 50 2.58 -9.58 -2.52
CA PHE A 50 1.59 -10.40 -1.82
C PHE A 50 0.23 -9.72 -1.78
N ILE A 51 0.20 -8.42 -1.46
CA ILE A 51 -1.04 -7.65 -1.42
C ILE A 51 -1.70 -7.60 -2.79
N LYS A 52 -0.92 -7.44 -3.86
CA LYS A 52 -1.46 -7.44 -5.23
C LYS A 52 -2.11 -8.78 -5.55
N THR A 53 -1.46 -9.88 -5.20
CA THR A 53 -2.00 -11.21 -5.41
C THR A 53 -3.30 -11.41 -4.64
N GLU A 54 -3.32 -11.03 -3.36
CA GLU A 54 -4.53 -11.14 -2.53
C GLU A 54 -5.65 -10.23 -3.05
N SER A 55 -5.28 -9.08 -3.61
CA SER A 55 -6.28 -8.16 -4.19
C SER A 55 -7.02 -8.81 -5.36
N HIS A 56 -6.32 -9.57 -6.18
CA HIS A 56 -6.97 -10.33 -7.26
C HIS A 56 -7.94 -11.36 -6.69
N LYS A 57 -7.53 -12.09 -5.65
CA LYS A 57 -8.39 -13.08 -5.00
C LYS A 57 -9.64 -12.46 -4.38
N LEU A 58 -9.50 -11.26 -3.84
CA LEU A 58 -10.62 -10.54 -3.22
C LEU A 58 -11.45 -9.75 -4.23
N SER A 59 -11.09 -9.80 -5.50
CA SER A 59 -11.75 -9.07 -6.58
C SER A 59 -11.76 -7.56 -6.36
N LEU A 60 -10.68 -7.04 -5.80
CA LEU A 60 -10.52 -5.59 -5.64
C LEU A 60 -10.31 -4.93 -6.99
N LYS A 61 -10.89 -3.75 -7.17
CA LYS A 61 -10.78 -3.02 -8.43
C LYS A 61 -9.49 -2.23 -8.52
N LEU A 62 -9.03 -1.70 -7.39
CA LEU A 62 -7.77 -0.99 -7.32
C LEU A 62 -7.31 -0.81 -5.88
N ILE A 63 -6.06 -0.38 -5.73
CA ILE A 63 -5.48 -0.04 -4.44
C ILE A 63 -4.95 1.38 -4.54
N TYR A 64 -5.43 2.26 -3.65
CA TYR A 64 -4.88 3.59 -3.49
C TYR A 64 -3.87 3.61 -2.36
N LEU A 65 -2.92 4.52 -2.43
CA LEU A 65 -2.05 4.86 -1.30
C LEU A 65 -1.67 6.33 -1.39
N GLU A 66 -1.22 6.85 -0.27
CA GLU A 66 -0.67 8.19 -0.22
C GLU A 66 0.79 8.09 0.19
N VAL A 67 1.63 8.92 -0.41
CA VAL A 67 3.04 8.98 -0.09
C VAL A 67 3.48 10.44 -0.08
N GLU A 68 4.25 10.80 0.93
CA GLU A 68 4.74 12.18 1.06
C GLU A 68 5.67 12.52 -0.11
N PRO A 69 5.55 13.73 -0.69
CA PRO A 69 6.37 14.11 -1.84
C PRO A 69 7.88 14.03 -1.59
N HIS A 70 8.32 14.22 -0.35
CA HIS A 70 9.74 14.14 -0.01
C HIS A 70 10.24 12.71 0.20
N ASN A 71 9.34 11.74 0.32
CA ASN A 71 9.72 10.34 0.58
C ASN A 71 10.04 9.65 -0.73
N LYS A 72 11.23 9.92 -1.27
CA LYS A 72 11.63 9.40 -2.57
C LYS A 72 11.81 7.89 -2.60
N LYS A 73 12.27 7.32 -1.48
CA LYS A 73 12.44 5.86 -1.39
C LYS A 73 11.11 5.13 -1.53
N ALA A 74 10.09 5.61 -0.81
CA ALA A 74 8.75 5.01 -0.89
C ALA A 74 8.16 5.17 -2.28
N GLN A 75 8.32 6.34 -2.91
CA GLN A 75 7.83 6.56 -4.26
C GLN A 75 8.46 5.57 -5.24
N LYS A 76 9.77 5.37 -5.16
CA LYS A 76 10.46 4.41 -6.02
C LYS A 76 9.94 2.99 -5.81
N LEU A 77 9.73 2.61 -4.56
CA LEU A 77 9.20 1.30 -4.23
C LEU A 77 7.84 1.06 -4.89
N TYR A 78 6.93 2.02 -4.74
CA TYR A 78 5.59 1.87 -5.27
C TYR A 78 5.59 1.89 -6.80
N LEU A 79 6.35 2.80 -7.42
CA LEU A 79 6.43 2.84 -8.88
C LEU A 79 7.03 1.55 -9.44
N ALA A 80 8.04 1.00 -8.78
CA ALA A 80 8.67 -0.26 -9.20
C ALA A 80 7.70 -1.45 -9.09
N ASN A 81 6.66 -1.33 -8.29
CA ASN A 81 5.67 -2.38 -8.08
C ASN A 81 4.36 -2.13 -8.82
N GLY A 82 4.37 -1.22 -9.80
CA GLY A 82 3.24 -1.03 -10.69
C GLY A 82 2.24 0.03 -10.27
N PHE A 83 2.50 0.74 -9.20
CA PHE A 83 1.66 1.89 -8.82
C PHE A 83 1.96 3.06 -9.75
N GLU A 84 0.94 3.85 -9.99
CA GLU A 84 1.04 5.03 -10.85
C GLU A 84 0.57 6.25 -10.10
N SER A 85 1.11 7.42 -10.46
CA SER A 85 0.66 8.67 -9.86
C SER A 85 -0.78 8.94 -10.28
N HIS A 86 -1.61 9.27 -9.29
CA HIS A 86 -3.00 9.62 -9.52
C HIS A 86 -3.12 11.09 -9.87
N LYS A 87 -3.94 11.40 -10.88
CA LYS A 87 -4.06 12.78 -11.37
C LYS A 87 -4.99 13.66 -10.53
N ARG A 88 -5.86 13.04 -9.74
CA ARG A 88 -6.78 13.79 -8.88
C ARG A 88 -6.09 14.19 -7.60
N GLN A 89 -6.41 15.39 -7.12
CA GLN A 89 -5.88 15.89 -5.88
C GLN A 89 -6.78 15.48 -4.73
N LEU A 90 -6.19 14.94 -3.66
CA LEU A 90 -6.92 14.64 -2.44
C LEU A 90 -7.09 15.92 -1.65
N MET A 91 -8.31 16.18 -1.20
CA MET A 91 -8.63 17.34 -0.38
C MET A 91 -9.31 16.87 0.90
N GLN A 92 -9.18 17.63 1.95
CA GLN A 92 -9.77 17.26 3.24
C GLN A 92 -10.40 18.46 3.93
N TYR A 93 -11.40 18.18 4.73
CA TYR A 93 -11.98 19.13 5.68
C TYR A 93 -11.95 18.46 7.04
N LYS A 94 -11.23 19.06 7.98
CA LYS A 94 -11.14 18.50 9.33
C LYS A 94 -12.34 18.92 10.15
N ILE A 95 -12.99 17.94 10.75
CA ILE A 95 -14.12 18.18 11.66
C ILE A 95 -13.52 18.48 13.02
N LYS A 96 -13.95 19.60 13.60
CA LYS A 96 -13.46 20.04 14.91
C LYS A 96 -14.49 19.77 16.00
#